data_60e6f2cf27b56b80e79af9312102b4c9
#
_entry.id   60e6f2cf27b56b80e79af9312102b4c9
#
_cell.length_a   1.000
_cell.length_b   1.000
_cell.length_c   1.000
_cell.angle_alpha   90.00
_cell.angle_beta   90.00
_cell.angle_gamma   90.00
#
_symmetry.space_group_name_H-M   'P 1'
#
loop_
_entity.id
_entity.type
_entity.pdbx_description
1 polymer ?
#
loop_
_entity_poly.entity_id
_entity_poly.type
_entity_poly.pdbx_seq_one_letter_code
_entity_poly.pdbx_strand_id
1 'polypeptide(L)'
;MSVLTDLIYGGSHAVAGLTEGAVNDAIAKFGAEKAIAFPDTAYFFPTIYAATGVKVAKLGDLPACVGVLKSLITDQEDLGQALNAGLATAVGAEIIEGLKYLDGADPYAAETGIGFVPDPVIRSLGVPLVTGDIPGVAVVLGKADNAADVVSVVKDYQSKGILTFLIGGVIDQCAEGGVKMGLELRVVPLGHDVTAVIHAVTVAIRAALIFGNVQPGDLPGLLKYTKERVPAFVNTFGAIDNVVVSAGAGAIALGFPVVVDIDLGENQVPGALESVLDHSLTVKRSLELRNIKIKTKELPIPVAFAAAFEGEIIRKADMHTEYWSGKNATAELVLMRDPSEIEDHKITILGDDMDGGEKNYALCTFIEVAGAKMQADFESVIERKIHAWFNYMEGVMHTGQRNQVRVRVSNDAFAKGLRLKHFGEVLYHMIMDEFDAVVDKCQVTLITDEAAAEKFRDEVAMPRYNERDDRLLSMTDESVDRFYTCILCQSFAPAHCCVVTPERLGLCGAVSWLDAKATNELNPQGPCQPIFKEGCLDERTGRYESVNKMIQEATHGAVENVTLYSILEDPMTSCGCFECICGIEPVSNGFIVVNREYKGMTPVGMTFGE
;
A
#
# COMPACT_ATOMS: atom_id res chain seq x y z
N MET A 1 21.23 22.49 -28.84
CA MET A 1 20.41 21.66 -27.89
C MET A 1 19.02 21.51 -28.50
N SER A 2 18.32 20.41 -28.21
CA SER A 2 16.91 20.31 -28.56
C SER A 2 16.10 21.25 -27.66
N VAL A 3 14.91 21.68 -28.10
CA VAL A 3 14.03 22.51 -27.27
C VAL A 3 13.76 21.85 -25.90
N LEU A 4 13.64 20.54 -25.89
CA LEU A 4 13.41 19.78 -24.65
C LEU A 4 14.61 19.87 -23.67
N THR A 5 15.84 19.70 -24.19
CA THR A 5 17.05 19.82 -23.35
C THR A 5 17.21 21.23 -22.78
N ASP A 6 16.92 22.27 -23.58
CA ASP A 6 16.98 23.67 -23.12
C ASP A 6 15.96 23.94 -22.01
N LEU A 7 14.73 23.41 -22.16
CA LEU A 7 13.69 23.53 -21.12
C LEU A 7 14.08 22.82 -19.81
N ILE A 8 14.65 21.61 -19.91
CA ILE A 8 15.10 20.85 -18.73
C ILE A 8 16.20 21.63 -18.01
N TYR A 9 17.24 22.06 -18.70
CA TYR A 9 18.33 22.83 -18.09
C TYR A 9 17.86 24.16 -17.51
N GLY A 10 17.01 24.89 -18.25
CA GLY A 10 16.43 26.15 -17.77
C GLY A 10 15.67 25.96 -16.44
N GLY A 11 14.85 24.93 -16.33
CA GLY A 11 14.14 24.60 -15.10
C GLY A 11 15.07 24.15 -13.97
N SER A 12 16.06 23.32 -14.29
CA SER A 12 17.01 22.82 -13.28
C SER A 12 17.89 23.95 -12.71
N HIS A 13 18.35 24.90 -13.54
CA HIS A 13 19.04 26.09 -13.09
C HIS A 13 18.16 27.00 -12.23
N ALA A 14 16.90 27.19 -12.62
CA ALA A 14 15.96 27.98 -11.84
C ALA A 14 15.73 27.38 -10.44
N VAL A 15 15.46 26.07 -10.38
CA VAL A 15 15.26 25.38 -9.10
C VAL A 15 16.54 25.39 -8.26
N ALA A 16 17.73 25.20 -8.86
CA ALA A 16 19.02 25.27 -8.14
C ALA A 16 19.26 26.65 -7.52
N GLY A 17 18.97 27.73 -8.27
CA GLY A 17 19.08 29.11 -7.79
C GLY A 17 18.11 29.40 -6.63
N LEU A 18 16.85 28.99 -6.79
CA LEU A 18 15.84 29.12 -5.73
C LEU A 18 16.24 28.34 -4.46
N THR A 19 16.73 27.12 -4.63
CA THR A 19 17.18 26.28 -3.50
C THR A 19 18.34 26.92 -2.75
N GLU A 20 19.37 27.40 -3.46
CA GLU A 20 20.52 28.07 -2.85
C GLU A 20 20.09 29.32 -2.08
N GLY A 21 19.24 30.16 -2.67
CA GLY A 21 18.69 31.34 -2.02
C GLY A 21 17.93 30.98 -0.75
N ALA A 22 17.01 30.04 -0.84
CA ALA A 22 16.18 29.59 0.29
C ALA A 22 17.02 28.99 1.43
N VAL A 23 18.05 28.21 1.13
CA VAL A 23 18.97 27.65 2.15
C VAL A 23 19.77 28.77 2.84
N ASN A 24 20.32 29.74 2.08
CA ASN A 24 21.05 30.86 2.64
C ASN A 24 20.17 31.73 3.54
N ASP A 25 18.95 32.04 3.12
CA ASP A 25 18.00 32.81 3.91
C ASP A 25 17.59 32.06 5.18
N ALA A 26 17.35 30.75 5.10
CA ALA A 26 17.03 29.93 6.26
C ALA A 26 18.20 29.90 7.27
N ILE A 27 19.43 29.69 6.81
CA ILE A 27 20.62 29.71 7.69
C ILE A 27 20.81 31.09 8.32
N ALA A 28 20.63 32.16 7.56
CA ALA A 28 20.72 33.53 8.08
C ALA A 28 19.66 33.82 9.14
N LYS A 29 18.44 33.29 8.94
CA LYS A 29 17.33 33.54 9.87
C LYS A 29 17.38 32.65 11.12
N PHE A 30 17.68 31.36 10.97
CA PHE A 30 17.55 30.38 12.05
C PHE A 30 18.89 29.86 12.59
N GLY A 31 20.00 30.08 11.90
CA GLY A 31 21.32 29.55 12.24
C GLY A 31 21.56 28.14 11.68
N ALA A 32 22.84 27.82 11.42
CA ALA A 32 23.23 26.54 10.80
C ALA A 32 22.90 25.31 11.67
N GLU A 33 22.85 25.46 12.98
CA GLU A 33 22.57 24.37 13.93
C GLU A 33 21.06 24.08 14.11
N LYS A 34 20.17 24.85 13.46
CA LYS A 34 18.72 24.58 13.48
C LYS A 34 18.43 23.23 12.87
N ALA A 35 17.78 22.35 13.64
CA ALA A 35 17.31 21.05 13.16
C ALA A 35 16.26 21.22 12.05
N ILE A 36 16.32 20.34 11.07
CA ILE A 36 15.36 20.27 9.97
C ILE A 36 15.02 18.81 9.70
N ALA A 37 13.74 18.52 9.49
CA ALA A 37 13.26 17.19 9.12
C ALA A 37 11.87 17.28 8.49
N PHE A 38 11.54 16.34 7.64
CA PHE A 38 10.16 16.06 7.28
C PHE A 38 9.43 15.41 8.46
N PRO A 39 8.10 15.54 8.56
CA PRO A 39 7.33 14.91 9.63
C PRO A 39 7.29 13.39 9.48
N ASP A 40 7.34 12.68 10.60
CA ASP A 40 7.06 11.23 10.71
C ASP A 40 7.77 10.34 9.69
N THR A 41 9.06 10.59 9.48
CA THR A 41 9.94 9.73 8.70
C THR A 41 11.28 9.50 9.43
N ALA A 42 11.79 8.27 9.30
CA ALA A 42 13.14 7.91 9.75
C ALA A 42 14.22 8.20 8.70
N TYR A 43 13.85 8.64 7.50
CA TYR A 43 14.75 8.73 6.34
C TYR A 43 15.25 10.15 6.04
N PHE A 44 15.21 11.05 7.00
CA PHE A 44 15.74 12.43 6.88
C PHE A 44 15.14 13.17 5.68
N PHE A 45 16.01 13.48 4.69
CA PHE A 45 15.65 13.93 3.35
C PHE A 45 15.74 12.70 2.42
N PRO A 46 14.63 12.03 2.14
CA PRO A 46 14.64 10.67 1.58
C PRO A 46 15.36 10.54 0.23
N THR A 47 15.20 11.53 -0.68
CA THR A 47 15.85 11.49 -2.00
C THR A 47 17.36 11.66 -1.86
N ILE A 48 17.78 12.64 -1.10
CA ILE A 48 19.20 12.89 -0.81
C ILE A 48 19.81 11.68 -0.11
N TYR A 49 19.13 11.19 0.93
CA TYR A 49 19.60 10.06 1.72
C TYR A 49 19.73 8.78 0.88
N ALA A 50 18.70 8.43 0.10
CA ALA A 50 18.74 7.24 -0.74
C ALA A 50 19.78 7.32 -1.86
N ALA A 51 19.93 8.50 -2.48
CA ALA A 51 20.85 8.68 -3.60
C ALA A 51 22.32 8.82 -3.17
N THR A 52 22.59 9.40 -2.00
CA THR A 52 23.95 9.79 -1.60
C THR A 52 24.43 9.19 -0.27
N GLY A 53 23.55 8.66 0.55
CA GLY A 53 23.83 8.23 1.93
C GLY A 53 23.95 9.39 2.93
N VAL A 54 23.82 10.66 2.49
CA VAL A 54 23.97 11.82 3.35
C VAL A 54 22.74 12.02 4.23
N LYS A 55 22.95 12.05 5.52
CA LYS A 55 21.90 12.36 6.51
C LYS A 55 21.84 13.87 6.74
N VAL A 56 20.73 14.50 6.32
CA VAL A 56 20.49 15.92 6.59
C VAL A 56 19.70 16.03 7.89
N ALA A 57 20.33 16.51 8.96
CA ALA A 57 19.72 16.69 10.27
C ALA A 57 19.56 18.17 10.67
N LYS A 58 20.35 19.06 10.09
CA LYS A 58 20.37 20.50 10.40
C LYS A 58 20.59 21.34 9.14
N LEU A 59 20.25 22.62 9.21
CA LEU A 59 20.41 23.54 8.09
C LEU A 59 21.85 23.62 7.57
N GLY A 60 22.84 23.48 8.45
CA GLY A 60 24.24 23.48 8.08
C GLY A 60 24.71 22.34 7.19
N ASP A 61 23.90 21.29 7.06
CA ASP A 61 24.20 20.15 6.18
C ASP A 61 23.78 20.43 4.71
N LEU A 62 22.83 21.34 4.48
CA LEU A 62 22.24 21.62 3.18
C LEU A 62 23.18 22.25 2.14
N PRO A 63 24.15 23.14 2.48
CA PRO A 63 25.05 23.72 1.48
C PRO A 63 25.86 22.67 0.70
N ALA A 64 26.24 21.56 1.34
CA ALA A 64 26.91 20.46 0.65
C ALA A 64 25.96 19.78 -0.35
N CYS A 65 24.69 19.59 0.02
CA CYS A 65 23.66 19.03 -0.88
C CYS A 65 23.39 19.93 -2.09
N VAL A 66 23.37 21.27 -1.89
CA VAL A 66 23.28 22.26 -2.98
C VAL A 66 24.49 22.14 -3.92
N GLY A 67 25.67 21.88 -3.38
CA GLY A 67 26.87 21.62 -4.18
C GLY A 67 26.73 20.40 -5.08
N VAL A 68 26.21 19.28 -4.54
CA VAL A 68 25.91 18.05 -5.31
C VAL A 68 24.86 18.35 -6.39
N LEU A 69 23.77 19.02 -6.03
CA LEU A 69 22.72 19.42 -6.97
C LEU A 69 23.30 20.18 -8.17
N LYS A 70 24.12 21.19 -7.94
CA LYS A 70 24.76 21.98 -9.01
C LYS A 70 25.67 21.14 -9.91
N SER A 71 26.34 20.13 -9.35
CA SER A 71 27.22 19.25 -10.13
C SER A 71 26.49 18.32 -11.09
N LEU A 72 25.20 18.10 -10.89
CA LEU A 72 24.36 17.31 -11.80
C LEU A 72 23.93 18.08 -13.05
N ILE A 73 24.05 19.43 -13.05
CA ILE A 73 23.66 20.29 -14.16
C ILE A 73 24.91 20.59 -14.99
N THR A 74 25.03 19.95 -16.14
CA THR A 74 26.24 19.98 -16.98
C THR A 74 26.07 20.75 -18.30
N ASP A 75 24.87 21.18 -18.64
CA ASP A 75 24.50 21.94 -19.86
C ASP A 75 25.01 21.32 -21.17
N GLN A 76 24.92 20.00 -21.31
CA GLN A 76 25.33 19.26 -22.49
C GLN A 76 24.13 18.99 -23.44
N GLU A 77 24.41 18.79 -24.72
CA GLU A 77 23.37 18.47 -25.71
C GLU A 77 22.78 17.06 -25.60
N ASP A 78 23.38 16.22 -24.77
CA ASP A 78 22.95 14.85 -24.56
C ASP A 78 21.70 14.78 -23.66
N LEU A 79 20.67 14.08 -24.14
CA LEU A 79 19.40 13.93 -23.39
C LEU A 79 19.60 13.20 -22.06
N GLY A 80 20.51 12.23 -21.99
CA GLY A 80 20.80 11.52 -20.75
C GLY A 80 21.38 12.45 -19.67
N GLN A 81 22.24 13.39 -20.08
CA GLN A 81 22.75 14.43 -19.17
C GLN A 81 21.66 15.43 -18.76
N ALA A 82 20.76 15.78 -19.68
CA ALA A 82 19.60 16.60 -19.33
C ALA A 82 18.67 15.90 -18.31
N LEU A 83 18.48 14.57 -18.42
CA LEU A 83 17.73 13.81 -17.43
C LEU A 83 18.43 13.83 -16.04
N ASN A 84 19.77 13.82 -15.99
CA ASN A 84 20.51 14.01 -14.73
C ASN A 84 20.28 15.41 -14.14
N ALA A 85 20.16 16.44 -14.97
CA ALA A 85 19.77 17.77 -14.50
C ALA A 85 18.34 17.77 -13.93
N GLY A 86 17.44 16.92 -14.44
CA GLY A 86 16.14 16.66 -13.83
C GLY A 86 16.25 16.06 -12.42
N LEU A 87 17.20 15.17 -12.17
CA LEU A 87 17.48 14.67 -10.82
C LEU A 87 17.90 15.80 -9.88
N ALA A 88 18.69 16.78 -10.36
CA ALA A 88 18.98 17.99 -9.59
C ALA A 88 17.72 18.74 -9.19
N THR A 89 16.73 18.84 -10.11
CA THR A 89 15.43 19.46 -9.80
C THR A 89 14.71 18.72 -8.67
N ALA A 90 14.72 17.39 -8.67
CA ALA A 90 14.10 16.60 -7.61
C ALA A 90 14.78 16.84 -6.24
N VAL A 91 16.11 16.87 -6.20
CA VAL A 91 16.88 17.19 -4.98
C VAL A 91 16.58 18.62 -4.51
N GLY A 92 16.54 19.59 -5.41
CA GLY A 92 16.21 20.98 -5.07
C GLY A 92 14.79 21.13 -4.54
N ALA A 93 13.83 20.46 -5.17
CA ALA A 93 12.45 20.42 -4.72
C ALA A 93 12.33 19.82 -3.30
N GLU A 94 13.07 18.75 -3.01
CA GLU A 94 13.07 18.16 -1.67
C GLU A 94 13.59 19.13 -0.61
N ILE A 95 14.66 19.88 -0.90
CA ILE A 95 15.19 20.90 0.01
C ILE A 95 14.17 22.03 0.22
N ILE A 96 13.59 22.56 -0.86
CA ILE A 96 12.58 23.63 -0.79
C ILE A 96 11.38 23.19 0.05
N GLU A 97 10.85 22.01 -0.21
CA GLU A 97 9.71 21.48 0.55
C GLU A 97 10.08 21.20 2.02
N GLY A 98 11.27 20.67 2.29
CA GLY A 98 11.75 20.45 3.66
C GLY A 98 11.87 21.75 4.47
N LEU A 99 12.29 22.86 3.84
CA LEU A 99 12.37 24.16 4.49
C LEU A 99 11.02 24.70 4.96
N LYS A 100 9.90 24.28 4.35
CA LYS A 100 8.55 24.67 4.76
C LYS A 100 8.16 24.13 6.16
N TYR A 101 8.85 23.09 6.63
CA TYR A 101 8.59 22.47 7.95
C TYR A 101 9.47 23.02 9.09
N LEU A 102 10.28 24.07 8.84
CA LEU A 102 11.26 24.59 9.82
C LEU A 102 10.66 25.10 11.13
N ASP A 103 9.49 25.68 11.06
CA ASP A 103 8.83 26.29 12.23
C ASP A 103 7.95 25.31 13.01
N GLY A 104 7.94 24.02 12.61
CA GLY A 104 7.12 22.98 13.23
C GLY A 104 5.62 23.09 12.92
N ALA A 105 5.22 24.04 12.08
CA ALA A 105 3.88 24.12 11.53
C ALA A 105 3.77 23.15 10.35
N ASP A 106 2.62 22.48 10.24
CA ASP A 106 2.30 21.76 9.00
C ASP A 106 1.89 22.81 7.95
N PRO A 107 2.70 23.06 6.90
CA PRO A 107 2.42 24.07 5.90
C PRO A 107 1.19 23.76 5.05
N TYR A 108 0.68 22.52 5.11
CA TYR A 108 -0.47 22.04 4.35
C TYR A 108 -1.74 21.88 5.20
N ALA A 109 -1.67 22.13 6.52
CA ALA A 109 -2.81 21.93 7.44
C ALA A 109 -4.04 22.82 7.10
N ALA A 110 -3.80 23.98 6.48
CA ALA A 110 -4.86 24.91 6.07
C ALA A 110 -5.34 24.70 4.62
N GLU A 111 -4.66 23.83 3.85
CA GLU A 111 -4.96 23.51 2.48
C GLU A 111 -5.59 22.13 2.38
N THR A 112 -6.12 21.78 1.21
CA THR A 112 -6.62 20.41 0.94
C THR A 112 -5.47 19.42 0.73
N GLY A 113 -4.22 19.88 0.72
CA GLY A 113 -3.02 19.08 0.50
C GLY A 113 -2.55 18.37 1.77
N ILE A 114 -2.08 17.14 1.62
CA ILE A 114 -1.47 16.36 2.70
C ILE A 114 0.02 16.70 2.85
N GLY A 115 0.66 17.22 1.79
CA GLY A 115 2.08 17.47 1.77
C GLY A 115 2.89 16.17 1.84
N PHE A 116 3.80 16.09 2.80
CA PHE A 116 4.66 14.91 2.97
C PHE A 116 3.86 13.72 3.52
N VAL A 117 3.89 12.61 2.80
CA VAL A 117 3.22 11.37 3.20
C VAL A 117 4.09 10.64 4.24
N PRO A 118 3.64 10.42 5.47
CA PRO A 118 4.46 9.84 6.54
C PRO A 118 4.71 8.33 6.35
N ASP A 119 5.78 7.81 6.98
CA ASP A 119 6.19 6.41 6.85
C ASP A 119 5.10 5.40 7.27
N PRO A 120 4.28 5.63 8.31
CA PRO A 120 3.16 4.73 8.65
C PRO A 120 2.16 4.56 7.50
N VAL A 121 1.88 5.64 6.76
CA VAL A 121 0.98 5.58 5.59
C VAL A 121 1.60 4.73 4.47
N ILE A 122 2.91 4.88 4.19
CA ILE A 122 3.59 4.04 3.19
C ILE A 122 3.51 2.57 3.56
N ARG A 123 3.67 2.23 4.84
CA ARG A 123 3.54 0.84 5.32
C ARG A 123 2.14 0.31 5.15
N SER A 124 1.12 1.12 5.42
CA SER A 124 -0.28 0.73 5.22
C SER A 124 -0.63 0.49 3.75
N LEU A 125 0.09 1.15 2.83
CA LEU A 125 -0.08 0.95 1.38
C LEU A 125 0.66 -0.28 0.84
N GLY A 126 1.59 -0.85 1.61
CA GLY A 126 2.43 -1.97 1.17
C GLY A 126 1.61 -3.23 0.85
N VAL A 127 0.71 -3.63 1.74
CA VAL A 127 -0.14 -4.82 1.53
C VAL A 127 -1.08 -4.63 0.33
N PRO A 128 -1.86 -3.55 0.23
CA PRO A 128 -2.69 -3.28 -0.94
C PRO A 128 -1.94 -3.24 -2.29
N LEU A 129 -0.71 -2.77 -2.30
CA LEU A 129 0.15 -2.80 -3.50
C LEU A 129 0.58 -4.24 -3.86
N VAL A 130 0.84 -5.07 -2.86
CA VAL A 130 1.23 -6.48 -3.06
C VAL A 130 0.05 -7.31 -3.53
N THR A 131 -1.11 -7.15 -2.94
CA THR A 131 -2.33 -7.88 -3.29
C THR A 131 -2.93 -7.42 -4.61
N GLY A 132 -2.57 -6.21 -5.07
CA GLY A 132 -3.11 -5.60 -6.27
C GLY A 132 -4.40 -4.82 -6.04
N ASP A 133 -4.82 -4.65 -4.78
CA ASP A 133 -5.96 -3.79 -4.41
C ASP A 133 -5.66 -2.32 -4.77
N ILE A 134 -4.38 -1.94 -4.73
CA ILE A 134 -3.85 -0.75 -5.40
C ILE A 134 -3.03 -1.22 -6.61
N PRO A 135 -3.63 -1.27 -7.82
CA PRO A 135 -2.92 -1.81 -8.98
C PRO A 135 -1.77 -0.93 -9.44
N GLY A 136 -1.77 0.35 -9.08
CA GLY A 136 -0.72 1.29 -9.43
C GLY A 136 -0.90 2.67 -8.82
N VAL A 137 0.08 3.53 -9.09
CA VAL A 137 0.15 4.90 -8.58
C VAL A 137 0.30 5.88 -9.74
N ALA A 138 -0.60 6.85 -9.83
CA ALA A 138 -0.54 7.97 -10.76
C ALA A 138 -0.11 9.25 -10.02
N VAL A 139 0.78 10.02 -10.62
CA VAL A 139 1.08 11.40 -10.21
C VAL A 139 0.55 12.32 -11.30
N VAL A 140 -0.38 13.20 -10.97
CA VAL A 140 -1.00 14.16 -11.90
C VAL A 140 -0.54 15.56 -11.54
N LEU A 141 0.21 16.17 -12.45
CA LEU A 141 0.94 17.42 -12.22
C LEU A 141 0.53 18.50 -13.22
N GLY A 142 0.44 19.73 -12.78
CA GLY A 142 0.26 20.92 -13.62
C GLY A 142 -1.14 21.52 -13.55
N LYS A 143 -1.64 22.01 -14.68
CA LYS A 143 -2.98 22.61 -14.82
C LYS A 143 -3.45 22.39 -16.25
N ALA A 144 -4.48 21.58 -16.43
CA ALA A 144 -5.05 21.34 -17.76
C ALA A 144 -5.66 22.62 -18.37
N ASP A 145 -5.55 22.78 -19.68
CA ASP A 145 -6.21 23.89 -20.40
C ASP A 145 -7.74 23.79 -20.26
N ASN A 146 -8.27 22.57 -20.28
CA ASN A 146 -9.66 22.27 -20.04
C ASN A 146 -9.81 21.40 -18.80
N ALA A 147 -10.41 21.92 -17.74
CA ALA A 147 -10.59 21.22 -16.47
C ALA A 147 -11.36 19.89 -16.61
N ALA A 148 -12.30 19.79 -17.56
CA ALA A 148 -13.08 18.57 -17.77
C ALA A 148 -12.21 17.36 -18.13
N ASP A 149 -11.09 17.57 -18.84
CA ASP A 149 -10.20 16.51 -19.29
C ASP A 149 -9.47 15.88 -18.11
N VAL A 150 -8.82 16.69 -17.27
CA VAL A 150 -8.13 16.17 -16.07
C VAL A 150 -9.09 15.56 -15.08
N VAL A 151 -10.28 16.14 -14.91
CA VAL A 151 -11.34 15.58 -14.05
C VAL A 151 -11.76 14.19 -14.54
N SER A 152 -11.92 14.03 -15.87
CA SER A 152 -12.25 12.74 -16.47
C SER A 152 -11.15 11.69 -16.23
N VAL A 153 -9.89 12.08 -16.45
CA VAL A 153 -8.72 11.20 -16.24
C VAL A 153 -8.62 10.77 -14.78
N VAL A 154 -8.74 11.70 -13.84
CA VAL A 154 -8.64 11.39 -12.39
C VAL A 154 -9.81 10.51 -11.93
N LYS A 155 -11.04 10.78 -12.39
CA LYS A 155 -12.19 9.90 -12.11
C LYS A 155 -12.00 8.50 -12.69
N ASP A 156 -11.37 8.38 -13.86
CA ASP A 156 -11.09 7.08 -14.45
C ASP A 156 -10.01 6.33 -13.68
N TYR A 157 -8.93 7.00 -13.21
CA TYR A 157 -7.98 6.38 -12.27
C TYR A 157 -8.66 5.92 -10.98
N GLN A 158 -9.48 6.80 -10.38
CA GLN A 158 -10.20 6.47 -9.16
C GLN A 158 -11.12 5.25 -9.36
N SER A 159 -11.83 5.16 -10.50
CA SER A 159 -12.69 4.01 -10.83
C SER A 159 -11.93 2.70 -10.99
N LYS A 160 -10.64 2.78 -11.30
CA LYS A 160 -9.74 1.63 -11.48
C LYS A 160 -8.92 1.29 -10.23
N GLY A 161 -9.18 1.98 -9.12
CA GLY A 161 -8.47 1.78 -7.87
C GLY A 161 -7.03 2.28 -7.86
N ILE A 162 -6.63 3.12 -8.81
CA ILE A 162 -5.30 3.73 -8.87
C ILE A 162 -5.16 4.79 -7.78
N LEU A 163 -4.11 4.69 -6.96
CA LEU A 163 -3.76 5.75 -6.03
C LEU A 163 -3.23 6.96 -6.83
N THR A 164 -3.92 8.08 -6.75
CA THR A 164 -3.63 9.26 -7.56
C THR A 164 -3.19 10.42 -6.68
N PHE A 165 -1.97 10.90 -6.88
CA PHE A 165 -1.44 12.10 -6.24
C PHE A 165 -1.64 13.30 -7.17
N LEU A 166 -2.20 14.40 -6.64
CA LEU A 166 -2.46 15.63 -7.37
C LEU A 166 -1.50 16.73 -6.94
N ILE A 167 -0.89 17.44 -7.91
CA ILE A 167 0.05 18.53 -7.67
C ILE A 167 -0.25 19.70 -8.63
N GLY A 168 -0.30 20.90 -8.08
CA GLY A 168 -0.54 22.12 -8.86
C GLY A 168 -2.01 22.44 -9.07
N GLY A 169 -2.32 23.19 -10.11
CA GLY A 169 -3.67 23.68 -10.42
C GLY A 169 -4.70 22.59 -10.73
N VAL A 170 -4.26 21.35 -11.00
CA VAL A 170 -5.16 20.19 -11.15
C VAL A 170 -5.94 19.88 -9.87
N ILE A 171 -5.42 20.30 -8.70
CA ILE A 171 -6.13 20.13 -7.41
C ILE A 171 -7.44 20.91 -7.44
N ASP A 172 -7.38 22.21 -7.76
CA ASP A 172 -8.57 23.06 -7.81
C ASP A 172 -9.52 22.60 -8.91
N GLN A 173 -9.00 22.27 -10.11
CA GLN A 173 -9.80 21.77 -11.22
C GLN A 173 -10.57 20.49 -10.85
N CYS A 174 -9.93 19.56 -10.16
CA CYS A 174 -10.55 18.33 -9.69
C CYS A 174 -11.58 18.58 -8.57
N ALA A 175 -11.27 19.49 -7.62
CA ALA A 175 -12.20 19.87 -6.57
C ALA A 175 -13.48 20.52 -7.14
N GLU A 176 -13.33 21.50 -8.05
CA GLU A 176 -14.44 22.15 -8.75
C GLU A 176 -15.23 21.16 -9.63
N GLY A 177 -14.55 20.18 -10.23
CA GLY A 177 -15.14 19.10 -11.01
C GLY A 177 -15.83 18.00 -10.17
N GLY A 178 -15.90 18.17 -8.85
CA GLY A 178 -16.58 17.26 -7.93
C GLY A 178 -15.84 15.95 -7.68
N VAL A 179 -14.50 15.91 -7.88
CA VAL A 179 -13.67 14.79 -7.46
C VAL A 179 -13.54 14.83 -5.94
N LYS A 180 -13.91 13.76 -5.27
CA LYS A 180 -13.71 13.62 -3.83
C LYS A 180 -12.26 13.21 -3.56
N MET A 181 -11.61 13.90 -2.63
CA MET A 181 -10.20 13.73 -2.31
C MET A 181 -10.00 13.21 -0.89
N GLY A 182 -8.93 12.49 -0.67
CA GLY A 182 -8.52 11.89 0.58
C GLY A 182 -7.72 10.60 0.33
N LEU A 183 -6.91 10.18 1.28
CA LEU A 183 -6.12 8.96 1.16
C LEU A 183 -7.02 7.74 0.91
N GLU A 184 -8.08 7.65 1.71
CA GLU A 184 -9.05 6.57 1.58
C GLU A 184 -9.86 6.62 0.28
N LEU A 185 -9.95 7.77 -0.39
CA LEU A 185 -10.57 7.94 -1.71
C LEU A 185 -9.59 7.70 -2.85
N ARG A 186 -8.33 7.42 -2.51
CA ARG A 186 -7.21 7.21 -3.43
C ARG A 186 -6.94 8.38 -4.36
N VAL A 187 -7.40 9.59 -4.01
CA VAL A 187 -7.06 10.83 -4.69
C VAL A 187 -6.55 11.81 -3.65
N VAL A 188 -5.24 12.06 -3.65
CA VAL A 188 -4.53 12.73 -2.57
C VAL A 188 -3.87 13.99 -3.11
N PRO A 189 -4.33 15.19 -2.72
CA PRO A 189 -3.65 16.43 -3.04
C PRO A 189 -2.38 16.58 -2.20
N LEU A 190 -1.24 16.89 -2.84
CA LEU A 190 0.06 17.01 -2.17
C LEU A 190 0.54 18.46 -2.04
N GLY A 191 0.06 19.37 -2.88
CA GLY A 191 0.40 20.79 -2.81
C GLY A 191 0.28 21.49 -4.16
N HIS A 192 0.13 22.82 -4.14
CA HIS A 192 -0.08 23.62 -5.33
C HIS A 192 1.22 24.00 -6.06
N ASP A 193 2.36 23.95 -5.37
CA ASP A 193 3.66 24.21 -5.99
C ASP A 193 4.17 22.98 -6.74
N VAL A 194 4.84 23.18 -7.87
CA VAL A 194 5.45 22.09 -8.66
C VAL A 194 6.45 21.28 -7.82
N THR A 195 7.15 21.94 -6.88
CA THR A 195 8.09 21.27 -5.97
C THR A 195 7.45 20.21 -5.10
N ALA A 196 6.14 20.30 -4.85
CA ALA A 196 5.40 19.28 -4.10
C ALA A 196 5.36 17.89 -4.79
N VAL A 197 5.78 17.79 -6.08
CA VAL A 197 5.97 16.50 -6.76
C VAL A 197 6.91 15.59 -5.99
N ILE A 198 7.85 16.16 -5.23
CA ILE A 198 8.79 15.38 -4.44
C ILE A 198 8.10 14.57 -3.34
N HIS A 199 6.95 15.01 -2.84
CA HIS A 199 6.19 14.26 -1.85
C HIS A 199 5.70 12.93 -2.42
N ALA A 200 5.26 12.89 -3.68
CA ALA A 200 4.91 11.63 -4.36
C ALA A 200 6.14 10.78 -4.64
N VAL A 201 7.21 11.38 -5.16
CA VAL A 201 8.46 10.68 -5.51
C VAL A 201 9.09 10.04 -4.27
N THR A 202 9.11 10.74 -3.14
CA THR A 202 9.68 10.20 -1.89
C THR A 202 8.91 9.02 -1.31
N VAL A 203 7.63 8.84 -1.66
CA VAL A 203 6.89 7.61 -1.31
C VAL A 203 7.57 6.39 -1.92
N ALA A 204 7.87 6.45 -3.23
CA ALA A 204 8.53 5.35 -3.93
C ALA A 204 9.99 5.14 -3.46
N ILE A 205 10.70 6.23 -3.20
CA ILE A 205 12.09 6.17 -2.69
C ILE A 205 12.13 5.53 -1.30
N ARG A 206 11.25 5.95 -0.40
CA ARG A 206 11.16 5.32 0.93
C ARG A 206 10.68 3.88 0.87
N ALA A 207 9.78 3.54 -0.06
CA ALA A 207 9.41 2.16 -0.30
C ALA A 207 10.61 1.30 -0.72
N ALA A 208 11.52 1.83 -1.52
CA ALA A 208 12.77 1.14 -1.88
C ALA A 208 13.67 0.88 -0.65
N LEU A 209 13.75 1.83 0.27
CA LEU A 209 14.51 1.69 1.52
C LEU A 209 13.83 0.75 2.52
N ILE A 210 12.49 0.82 2.64
CA ILE A 210 11.70 0.03 3.59
C ILE A 210 11.54 -1.42 3.11
N PHE A 211 11.14 -1.61 1.86
CA PHE A 211 10.73 -2.91 1.32
C PHE A 211 11.70 -3.48 0.28
N GLY A 212 12.47 -2.60 -0.39
CA GLY A 212 13.34 -2.97 -1.49
C GLY A 212 14.72 -3.48 -1.09
N ASN A 213 15.08 -3.40 0.19
CA ASN A 213 16.44 -3.66 0.69
C ASN A 213 17.53 -2.80 -0.01
N VAL A 214 17.13 -1.64 -0.51
CA VAL A 214 18.06 -0.68 -1.11
C VAL A 214 18.81 0.03 0.00
N GLN A 215 20.14 0.04 -0.08
CA GLN A 215 20.96 0.71 0.91
C GLN A 215 21.07 2.21 0.60
N PRO A 216 21.13 3.08 1.62
CA PRO A 216 21.38 4.50 1.40
C PRO A 216 22.69 4.74 0.65
N GLY A 217 22.66 5.55 -0.40
CA GLY A 217 23.79 5.80 -1.31
C GLY A 217 23.90 4.85 -2.50
N ASP A 218 23.05 3.81 -2.57
CA ASP A 218 22.98 2.92 -3.72
C ASP A 218 21.98 3.43 -4.78
N LEU A 219 22.35 4.47 -5.50
CA LEU A 219 21.53 5.02 -6.58
C LEU A 219 21.19 3.99 -7.68
N PRO A 220 22.13 3.14 -8.15
CA PRO A 220 21.80 2.09 -9.12
C PRO A 220 20.74 1.10 -8.59
N GLY A 221 20.84 0.67 -7.35
CA GLY A 221 19.86 -0.20 -6.70
C GLY A 221 18.49 0.48 -6.57
N LEU A 222 18.46 1.76 -6.20
CA LEU A 222 17.26 2.58 -6.17
C LEU A 222 16.55 2.61 -7.54
N LEU A 223 17.30 2.94 -8.59
CA LEU A 223 16.76 3.01 -9.96
C LEU A 223 16.24 1.66 -10.45
N LYS A 224 16.94 0.59 -10.12
CA LYS A 224 16.49 -0.76 -10.45
C LYS A 224 15.16 -1.07 -9.77
N TYR A 225 15.06 -0.81 -8.47
CA TYR A 225 13.85 -1.06 -7.70
C TYR A 225 12.66 -0.24 -8.23
N THR A 226 12.83 1.07 -8.44
CA THR A 226 11.75 1.93 -8.92
C THR A 226 11.25 1.52 -10.31
N LYS A 227 12.17 1.13 -11.21
CA LYS A 227 11.81 0.66 -12.56
C LYS A 227 11.09 -0.69 -12.54
N GLU A 228 11.55 -1.63 -11.75
CA GLU A 228 11.09 -3.02 -11.82
C GLU A 228 9.92 -3.32 -10.88
N ARG A 229 9.81 -2.60 -9.76
CA ARG A 229 8.91 -2.97 -8.66
C ARG A 229 7.84 -1.93 -8.33
N VAL A 230 8.06 -0.66 -8.65
CA VAL A 230 7.10 0.39 -8.34
C VAL A 230 6.16 0.63 -9.52
N PRO A 231 4.88 0.28 -9.44
CA PRO A 231 3.93 0.47 -10.54
C PRO A 231 3.42 1.92 -10.59
N ALA A 232 4.33 2.89 -10.80
CA ALA A 232 4.00 4.30 -10.79
C ALA A 232 4.40 5.02 -12.09
N PHE A 233 3.65 6.06 -12.43
CA PHE A 233 3.86 6.91 -13.59
C PHE A 233 3.40 8.35 -13.32
N VAL A 234 3.82 9.28 -14.18
CA VAL A 234 3.48 10.70 -14.05
C VAL A 234 2.70 11.15 -15.28
N ASN A 235 1.63 11.92 -15.07
CA ASN A 235 0.93 12.66 -16.12
C ASN A 235 1.10 14.16 -15.88
N THR A 236 1.53 14.90 -16.88
CA THR A 236 1.58 16.36 -16.83
C THR A 236 0.51 16.95 -17.73
N PHE A 237 -0.16 17.99 -17.24
CA PHE A 237 -1.22 18.68 -17.93
C PHE A 237 -0.89 20.16 -18.13
N GLY A 238 -1.19 20.68 -19.31
CA GLY A 238 -1.14 22.10 -19.64
C GLY A 238 0.22 22.60 -20.09
N ALA A 239 0.35 23.93 -20.11
CA ALA A 239 1.48 24.62 -20.68
C ALA A 239 2.83 24.17 -20.10
N ILE A 240 3.80 24.03 -20.97
CA ILE A 240 5.18 23.71 -20.60
C ILE A 240 5.81 24.93 -19.94
N ASP A 241 5.99 24.83 -18.62
CA ASP A 241 6.98 25.68 -17.96
C ASP A 241 8.25 24.85 -17.72
N ASN A 242 9.37 25.52 -17.75
CA ASN A 242 10.69 24.90 -17.60
C ASN A 242 10.81 24.05 -16.33
N VAL A 243 10.17 24.49 -15.23
CA VAL A 243 10.23 23.79 -13.93
C VAL A 243 9.41 22.50 -13.99
N VAL A 244 8.22 22.52 -14.61
CA VAL A 244 7.38 21.33 -14.83
C VAL A 244 8.12 20.30 -15.68
N VAL A 245 8.76 20.76 -16.77
CA VAL A 245 9.54 19.88 -17.67
C VAL A 245 10.74 19.28 -16.94
N SER A 246 11.47 20.08 -16.16
CA SER A 246 12.62 19.56 -15.40
C SER A 246 12.21 18.64 -14.26
N ALA A 247 11.04 18.88 -13.63
CA ALA A 247 10.47 17.95 -12.65
C ALA A 247 10.07 16.61 -13.30
N GLY A 248 9.47 16.65 -14.49
CA GLY A 248 9.19 15.45 -15.30
C GLY A 248 10.47 14.69 -15.67
N ALA A 249 11.53 15.40 -16.09
CA ALA A 249 12.84 14.80 -16.33
C ALA A 249 13.42 14.14 -15.08
N GLY A 250 13.23 14.74 -13.90
CA GLY A 250 13.60 14.15 -12.60
C GLY A 250 12.84 12.86 -12.30
N ALA A 251 11.56 12.82 -12.60
CA ALA A 251 10.76 11.59 -12.47
C ALA A 251 11.30 10.47 -13.38
N ILE A 252 11.64 10.81 -14.64
CA ILE A 252 12.24 9.84 -15.58
C ILE A 252 13.61 9.36 -15.07
N ALA A 253 14.46 10.26 -14.60
CA ALA A 253 15.75 9.93 -14.03
C ALA A 253 15.63 8.99 -12.82
N LEU A 254 14.54 9.09 -12.07
CA LEU A 254 14.20 8.22 -10.94
C LEU A 254 13.41 6.96 -11.35
N GLY A 255 13.22 6.74 -12.66
CA GLY A 255 12.66 5.50 -13.21
C GLY A 255 11.15 5.50 -13.47
N PHE A 256 10.48 6.66 -13.44
CA PHE A 256 9.05 6.78 -13.69
C PHE A 256 8.77 7.32 -15.09
N PRO A 257 7.95 6.66 -15.92
CA PRO A 257 7.55 7.20 -17.21
C PRO A 257 6.63 8.40 -17.03
N VAL A 258 6.72 9.32 -17.99
CA VAL A 258 5.93 10.55 -18.03
C VAL A 258 5.10 10.58 -19.30
N VAL A 259 3.82 10.85 -19.16
CA VAL A 259 2.89 11.11 -20.25
C VAL A 259 2.44 12.56 -20.19
N VAL A 260 2.54 13.27 -21.31
CA VAL A 260 2.21 14.69 -21.40
C VAL A 260 1.05 14.91 -22.37
N ASP A 261 0.26 15.94 -22.15
CA ASP A 261 -0.89 16.33 -23.00
C ASP A 261 -0.55 17.36 -24.11
N ILE A 262 0.73 17.53 -24.35
CA ILE A 262 1.26 18.44 -25.38
C ILE A 262 2.00 17.65 -26.46
N ASP A 263 2.10 18.22 -27.65
CA ASP A 263 2.84 17.64 -28.77
C ASP A 263 4.37 17.85 -28.57
N LEU A 264 5.08 16.80 -28.29
CA LEU A 264 6.55 16.78 -28.20
C LEU A 264 7.23 16.57 -29.56
N GLY A 265 6.49 16.26 -30.61
CA GLY A 265 7.07 15.95 -31.92
C GLY A 265 8.11 14.82 -31.84
N GLU A 266 9.32 15.11 -32.36
CA GLU A 266 10.44 14.15 -32.36
C GLU A 266 11.15 14.01 -31.00
N ASN A 267 10.79 14.81 -29.98
CA ASN A 267 11.43 14.77 -28.66
C ASN A 267 10.83 13.69 -27.73
N GLN A 268 9.95 12.85 -28.23
CA GLN A 268 9.44 11.72 -27.47
C GLN A 268 10.52 10.67 -27.24
N VAL A 269 10.49 10.07 -26.04
CA VAL A 269 11.35 8.94 -25.66
C VAL A 269 10.45 7.75 -25.39
N PRO A 270 10.32 6.80 -26.33
CA PRO A 270 9.41 5.66 -26.18
C PRO A 270 9.63 4.91 -24.86
N GLY A 271 8.56 4.69 -24.12
CA GLY A 271 8.59 4.02 -22.82
C GLY A 271 9.00 4.91 -21.64
N ALA A 272 9.42 6.16 -21.87
CA ALA A 272 9.85 7.08 -20.81
C ALA A 272 9.16 8.45 -20.86
N LEU A 273 9.04 9.05 -22.05
CA LEU A 273 8.38 10.35 -22.24
C LEU A 273 7.54 10.32 -23.51
N GLU A 274 6.24 10.39 -23.37
CA GLU A 274 5.33 10.25 -24.50
C GLU A 274 4.22 11.31 -24.49
N SER A 275 3.81 11.73 -25.69
CA SER A 275 2.68 12.64 -25.90
C SER A 275 1.38 11.86 -26.08
N VAL A 276 0.34 12.26 -25.37
CA VAL A 276 -1.03 11.77 -25.56
C VAL A 276 -1.98 12.97 -25.62
N LEU A 277 -2.30 13.42 -26.83
CA LEU A 277 -3.14 14.59 -27.06
C LEU A 277 -4.63 14.29 -26.88
N ASP A 278 -5.04 13.05 -27.05
CA ASP A 278 -6.40 12.61 -26.78
C ASP A 278 -6.48 12.11 -25.33
N HIS A 279 -7.04 12.94 -24.46
CA HIS A 279 -7.14 12.66 -23.03
C HIS A 279 -7.90 11.36 -22.71
N SER A 280 -8.77 10.90 -23.61
CA SER A 280 -9.45 9.61 -23.45
C SER A 280 -8.50 8.40 -23.49
N LEU A 281 -7.29 8.59 -24.04
CA LEU A 281 -6.25 7.57 -24.15
C LEU A 281 -5.19 7.65 -23.03
N THR A 282 -5.17 8.76 -22.28
CA THR A 282 -4.12 9.02 -21.26
C THR A 282 -4.03 7.90 -20.23
N VAL A 283 -5.15 7.51 -19.65
CA VAL A 283 -5.20 6.44 -18.64
C VAL A 283 -4.70 5.13 -19.23
N LYS A 284 -5.23 4.73 -20.38
CA LYS A 284 -4.83 3.50 -21.06
C LYS A 284 -3.32 3.47 -21.32
N ARG A 285 -2.78 4.55 -21.91
CA ARG A 285 -1.35 4.61 -22.25
C ARG A 285 -0.46 4.57 -21.02
N SER A 286 -0.82 5.31 -19.99
CA SER A 286 -0.09 5.31 -18.71
C SER A 286 -0.01 3.94 -18.06
N LEU A 287 -1.12 3.20 -18.05
CA LEU A 287 -1.16 1.82 -17.52
C LEU A 287 -0.29 0.87 -18.36
N GLU A 288 -0.35 1.00 -19.70
CA GLU A 288 0.47 0.19 -20.62
C GLU A 288 1.97 0.40 -20.40
N LEU A 289 2.43 1.65 -20.19
CA LEU A 289 3.84 1.97 -19.94
C LEU A 289 4.43 1.25 -18.71
N ARG A 290 3.58 0.93 -17.74
CA ARG A 290 3.97 0.20 -16.53
C ARG A 290 3.47 -1.24 -16.48
N ASN A 291 2.87 -1.71 -17.58
CA ASN A 291 2.26 -3.05 -17.65
C ASN A 291 1.27 -3.32 -16.49
N ILE A 292 0.58 -2.24 -16.05
CA ILE A 292 -0.43 -2.35 -15.00
C ILE A 292 -1.69 -2.95 -15.61
N LYS A 293 -2.11 -4.08 -15.06
CA LYS A 293 -3.32 -4.79 -15.47
C LYS A 293 -4.42 -4.54 -14.47
N ILE A 294 -5.51 -3.94 -14.91
CA ILE A 294 -6.71 -3.77 -14.11
C ILE A 294 -7.60 -5.00 -14.34
N LYS A 295 -7.89 -5.71 -13.28
CA LYS A 295 -8.90 -6.77 -13.29
C LYS A 295 -10.24 -6.11 -13.03
N THR A 296 -11.02 -5.89 -14.07
CA THR A 296 -12.40 -5.39 -13.96
C THR A 296 -13.36 -6.51 -14.25
N LYS A 297 -14.42 -6.60 -13.47
CA LYS A 297 -15.53 -7.50 -13.71
C LYS A 297 -16.81 -6.70 -13.59
N GLU A 298 -17.65 -6.76 -14.62
CA GLU A 298 -19.00 -6.21 -14.52
C GLU A 298 -19.85 -7.13 -13.65
N LEU A 299 -20.42 -6.57 -12.60
CA LEU A 299 -21.35 -7.29 -11.73
C LEU A 299 -22.79 -6.80 -11.97
N PRO A 300 -23.79 -7.65 -11.77
CA PRO A 300 -25.19 -7.29 -11.94
C PRO A 300 -25.72 -6.44 -10.75
N ILE A 301 -25.04 -5.33 -10.49
CA ILE A 301 -25.38 -4.39 -9.41
C ILE A 301 -25.64 -2.99 -9.97
N PRO A 302 -26.52 -2.19 -9.35
CA PRO A 302 -26.98 -0.91 -9.90
C PRO A 302 -25.99 0.26 -9.69
N VAL A 303 -24.82 0.02 -9.11
CA VAL A 303 -23.76 1.02 -8.90
C VAL A 303 -22.49 0.57 -9.60
N ALA A 304 -21.59 1.53 -9.91
CA ALA A 304 -20.33 1.19 -10.52
C ALA A 304 -19.51 0.26 -9.61
N PHE A 305 -18.86 -0.72 -10.19
CA PHE A 305 -18.00 -1.67 -9.50
C PHE A 305 -16.54 -1.40 -9.86
N ALA A 306 -15.74 -1.07 -8.87
CA ALA A 306 -14.30 -0.95 -9.03
C ALA A 306 -13.62 -2.33 -8.97
N ALA A 307 -12.47 -2.45 -9.61
CA ALA A 307 -11.70 -3.70 -9.68
C ALA A 307 -11.36 -4.26 -8.31
N ALA A 308 -10.97 -3.41 -7.39
CA ALA A 308 -10.67 -3.75 -6.01
C ALA A 308 -11.87 -3.38 -5.13
N PHE A 309 -12.84 -4.24 -5.07
CA PHE A 309 -13.98 -4.01 -4.19
C PHE A 309 -13.56 -3.94 -2.72
N GLU A 310 -12.65 -4.80 -2.36
CA GLU A 310 -12.20 -4.98 -0.99
C GLU A 310 -11.76 -3.70 -0.33
N GLY A 311 -11.22 -2.86 -1.06
CA GLY A 311 -10.67 -1.71 -0.47
C GLY A 311 -11.17 -0.41 -0.92
N GLU A 312 -12.03 -0.48 -1.81
CA GLU A 312 -12.36 0.70 -2.48
C GLU A 312 -13.31 1.60 -1.76
N ILE A 313 -12.86 2.74 -1.54
CA ILE A 313 -13.65 3.82 -0.99
C ILE A 313 -14.79 4.25 -1.91
N ILE A 314 -14.68 4.08 -3.19
CA ILE A 314 -15.82 4.24 -4.11
C ILE A 314 -16.92 3.26 -3.69
N ARG A 315 -16.54 2.05 -3.29
CA ARG A 315 -17.49 1.08 -2.75
C ARG A 315 -17.91 1.39 -1.33
N LYS A 316 -17.03 1.89 -0.48
CA LYS A 316 -17.39 2.38 0.84
C LYS A 316 -18.33 3.59 0.77
N ALA A 317 -18.28 4.40 -0.28
CA ALA A 317 -19.25 5.49 -0.48
C ALA A 317 -20.64 4.97 -0.85
N ASP A 318 -20.73 3.89 -1.63
CA ASP A 318 -21.99 3.28 -2.04
C ASP A 318 -22.48 2.24 -1.03
N MET A 319 -21.63 1.37 -0.56
CA MET A 319 -21.92 0.30 0.38
C MET A 319 -20.72 0.07 1.31
N HIS A 320 -20.95 0.28 2.59
CA HIS A 320 -19.95 0.10 3.64
C HIS A 320 -20.28 -1.12 4.48
N THR A 321 -19.30 -1.99 4.66
CA THR A 321 -19.38 -3.17 5.52
C THR A 321 -18.32 -3.06 6.60
N GLU A 322 -18.64 -3.37 7.83
CA GLU A 322 -17.68 -3.35 8.93
C GLU A 322 -18.08 -4.30 10.05
N TYR A 323 -17.12 -4.63 10.89
CA TYR A 323 -17.38 -5.29 12.17
C TYR A 323 -17.96 -4.29 13.16
N TRP A 324 -18.96 -4.75 13.92
CA TRP A 324 -19.69 -3.89 14.85
C TRP A 324 -20.17 -4.66 16.07
N SER A 325 -19.91 -4.13 17.26
CA SER A 325 -20.48 -4.62 18.52
C SER A 325 -21.87 -3.99 18.72
N GLY A 326 -22.89 -4.62 18.22
CA GLY A 326 -24.29 -4.22 18.42
C GLY A 326 -25.06 -5.17 19.32
N LYS A 327 -26.32 -4.82 19.61
CA LYS A 327 -27.20 -5.69 20.39
C LYS A 327 -27.79 -6.84 19.58
N ASN A 328 -27.84 -6.70 18.26
CA ASN A 328 -28.45 -7.69 17.37
C ASN A 328 -27.49 -8.84 17.12
N ALA A 329 -28.03 -10.02 16.96
CA ALA A 329 -27.26 -11.20 16.60
C ALA A 329 -26.68 -11.03 15.19
N THR A 330 -25.37 -11.23 15.07
CA THR A 330 -24.64 -11.22 13.80
C THR A 330 -23.66 -12.37 13.78
N ALA A 331 -23.35 -12.89 12.61
CA ALA A 331 -22.34 -13.93 12.42
C ALA A 331 -21.84 -13.92 10.97
N GLU A 332 -20.64 -14.42 10.77
CA GLU A 332 -20.07 -14.71 9.45
C GLU A 332 -19.51 -16.15 9.49
N LEU A 333 -20.01 -17.01 8.64
CA LEU A 333 -19.58 -18.41 8.62
C LEU A 333 -19.44 -18.92 7.20
N VAL A 334 -18.32 -19.57 6.93
CA VAL A 334 -18.11 -20.36 5.71
C VAL A 334 -18.12 -21.84 6.07
N LEU A 335 -18.90 -22.63 5.35
CA LEU A 335 -18.90 -24.08 5.46
C LEU A 335 -18.67 -24.75 4.11
N MET A 336 -17.85 -25.78 4.11
CA MET A 336 -17.72 -26.70 2.99
C MET A 336 -18.89 -27.68 2.99
N ARG A 337 -19.46 -27.91 1.80
CA ARG A 337 -20.57 -28.82 1.59
C ARG A 337 -20.26 -29.84 0.48
N ASP A 338 -21.05 -30.89 0.43
CA ASP A 338 -21.08 -31.73 -0.76
C ASP A 338 -21.66 -30.96 -1.94
N PRO A 339 -21.11 -31.10 -3.17
CA PRO A 339 -21.60 -30.37 -4.34
C PRO A 339 -23.08 -30.63 -4.67
N SER A 340 -23.68 -31.73 -4.17
CA SER A 340 -25.11 -32.04 -4.33
C SER A 340 -26.01 -31.27 -3.36
N GLU A 341 -25.45 -30.71 -2.29
CA GLU A 341 -26.18 -29.96 -1.27
C GLU A 341 -26.24 -28.45 -1.60
N ILE A 342 -25.48 -27.98 -2.58
CA ILE A 342 -25.34 -26.55 -2.93
C ILE A 342 -25.96 -26.29 -4.30
N GLU A 343 -26.76 -25.23 -4.38
CA GLU A 343 -27.20 -24.61 -5.62
C GLU A 343 -26.30 -23.44 -5.95
N ASP A 344 -25.49 -23.59 -7.00
CA ASP A 344 -24.51 -22.55 -7.39
C ASP A 344 -25.20 -21.22 -7.71
N HIS A 345 -24.55 -20.12 -7.32
CA HIS A 345 -25.02 -18.73 -7.48
C HIS A 345 -26.38 -18.46 -6.81
N LYS A 346 -26.76 -19.21 -5.81
CA LYS A 346 -27.99 -18.94 -5.07
C LYS A 346 -27.75 -17.93 -3.96
N ILE A 347 -28.47 -16.81 -4.04
CA ILE A 347 -28.46 -15.77 -3.02
C ILE A 347 -29.81 -15.72 -2.34
N THR A 348 -29.82 -15.96 -1.04
CA THR A 348 -31.05 -16.01 -0.22
C THR A 348 -31.00 -14.92 0.85
N ILE A 349 -32.12 -14.23 1.05
CA ILE A 349 -32.32 -13.32 2.19
C ILE A 349 -33.38 -13.94 3.09
N LEU A 350 -33.01 -14.18 4.35
CA LEU A 350 -33.94 -14.62 5.40
C LEU A 350 -34.26 -13.43 6.30
N GLY A 351 -35.44 -12.85 6.14
CA GLY A 351 -35.90 -11.64 6.79
C GLY A 351 -36.11 -10.49 5.82
N ASP A 352 -36.15 -9.29 6.35
CA ASP A 352 -36.42 -8.09 5.57
C ASP A 352 -35.16 -7.59 4.85
N ASP A 353 -35.35 -7.10 3.61
CA ASP A 353 -34.31 -6.35 2.89
C ASP A 353 -34.23 -4.92 3.43
N MET A 354 -33.27 -4.16 2.95
CA MET A 354 -33.08 -2.75 3.30
C MET A 354 -34.31 -1.91 2.95
N ASP A 355 -34.72 -1.07 3.89
CA ASP A 355 -35.85 -0.13 3.76
C ASP A 355 -35.41 1.33 3.57
N GLY A 356 -34.11 1.61 3.58
CA GLY A 356 -33.55 2.96 3.38
C GLY A 356 -32.02 2.98 3.30
N GLY A 357 -31.47 4.08 2.80
CA GLY A 357 -30.04 4.35 2.86
C GLY A 357 -29.61 4.93 4.21
N GLU A 358 -28.30 5.00 4.43
CA GLU A 358 -27.62 5.54 5.64
C GLU A 358 -28.02 4.87 6.96
N LYS A 359 -28.71 3.74 6.91
CA LYS A 359 -29.03 2.91 8.06
C LYS A 359 -28.02 1.76 8.18
N ASN A 360 -27.77 1.33 9.41
CA ASN A 360 -26.96 0.15 9.71
C ASN A 360 -27.85 -1.08 9.82
N TYR A 361 -27.56 -2.08 9.00
CA TYR A 361 -28.25 -3.36 9.01
C TYR A 361 -27.33 -4.42 9.57
N ALA A 362 -27.63 -4.91 10.76
CA ALA A 362 -26.98 -6.08 11.32
C ALA A 362 -27.46 -7.34 10.58
N LEU A 363 -26.56 -8.25 10.26
CA LEU A 363 -26.90 -9.48 9.55
C LEU A 363 -25.96 -10.63 9.88
N CYS A 364 -26.43 -11.85 9.67
CA CYS A 364 -25.55 -12.99 9.54
C CYS A 364 -25.27 -13.26 8.06
N THR A 365 -24.01 -13.53 7.76
CA THR A 365 -23.55 -13.95 6.43
C THR A 365 -23.17 -15.41 6.50
N PHE A 366 -23.96 -16.26 5.85
CA PHE A 366 -23.70 -17.68 5.77
C PHE A 366 -23.37 -18.06 4.33
N ILE A 367 -22.15 -18.55 4.14
CA ILE A 367 -21.60 -18.90 2.84
C ILE A 367 -21.33 -20.40 2.83
N GLU A 368 -21.86 -21.09 1.85
CA GLU A 368 -21.63 -22.50 1.65
C GLU A 368 -20.90 -22.70 0.33
N VAL A 369 -19.81 -23.45 0.36
CA VAL A 369 -18.92 -23.64 -0.78
C VAL A 369 -18.68 -25.13 -1.02
N ALA A 370 -18.49 -25.51 -2.28
CA ALA A 370 -18.10 -26.86 -2.66
C ALA A 370 -17.08 -26.83 -3.78
N GLY A 371 -16.19 -27.82 -3.79
CA GLY A 371 -15.22 -27.98 -4.86
C GLY A 371 -14.41 -29.26 -4.68
N ALA A 372 -14.03 -29.87 -5.80
CA ALA A 372 -13.36 -31.17 -5.81
C ALA A 372 -11.96 -31.15 -5.11
N LYS A 373 -11.33 -29.98 -5.01
CA LYS A 373 -10.02 -29.80 -4.34
C LYS A 373 -10.14 -29.20 -2.94
N MET A 374 -11.35 -28.93 -2.46
CA MET A 374 -11.54 -28.34 -1.14
C MET A 374 -11.22 -29.33 -0.02
N GLN A 375 -10.72 -28.80 1.06
CA GLN A 375 -10.48 -29.48 2.32
C GLN A 375 -10.92 -28.62 3.52
N ALA A 376 -11.09 -29.21 4.69
CA ALA A 376 -11.66 -28.54 5.86
C ALA A 376 -10.93 -27.25 6.27
N ASP A 377 -9.62 -27.16 6.05
CA ASP A 377 -8.84 -25.96 6.41
C ASP A 377 -9.18 -24.74 5.52
N PHE A 378 -9.77 -24.95 4.35
CA PHE A 378 -10.17 -23.85 3.46
C PHE A 378 -11.31 -23.00 3.98
N GLU A 379 -12.18 -23.53 4.81
CA GLU A 379 -13.27 -22.74 5.41
C GLU A 379 -12.72 -21.50 6.12
N SER A 380 -11.68 -21.68 6.95
CA SER A 380 -11.03 -20.60 7.68
C SER A 380 -10.27 -19.63 6.75
N VAL A 381 -9.66 -20.15 5.68
CA VAL A 381 -8.94 -19.34 4.69
C VAL A 381 -9.91 -18.39 3.98
N ILE A 382 -11.06 -18.90 3.53
CA ILE A 382 -12.08 -18.08 2.88
C ILE A 382 -12.67 -17.06 3.86
N GLU A 383 -13.00 -17.48 5.09
CA GLU A 383 -13.48 -16.55 6.12
C GLU A 383 -12.52 -15.39 6.35
N ARG A 384 -11.23 -15.68 6.48
CA ARG A 384 -10.25 -14.64 6.72
C ARG A 384 -10.15 -13.66 5.56
N LYS A 385 -10.25 -14.13 4.32
CA LYS A 385 -10.30 -13.25 3.15
C LYS A 385 -11.52 -12.34 3.18
N ILE A 386 -12.68 -12.87 3.59
CA ILE A 386 -13.90 -12.05 3.77
C ILE A 386 -13.70 -10.98 4.85
N HIS A 387 -12.99 -11.29 5.93
CA HIS A 387 -12.62 -10.28 6.95
C HIS A 387 -11.80 -9.14 6.35
N ALA A 388 -10.82 -9.45 5.49
CA ALA A 388 -10.05 -8.43 4.79
C ALA A 388 -10.96 -7.56 3.92
N TRP A 389 -11.88 -8.16 3.18
CA TRP A 389 -12.84 -7.44 2.36
C TRP A 389 -13.73 -6.50 3.15
N PHE A 390 -14.07 -6.82 4.39
CA PHE A 390 -14.95 -5.99 5.19
C PHE A 390 -14.26 -4.71 5.68
N ASN A 391 -13.07 -4.79 6.22
CA ASN A 391 -12.44 -3.59 6.83
C ASN A 391 -10.92 -3.53 6.64
N TYR A 392 -10.37 -4.20 5.68
CA TYR A 392 -8.91 -4.40 5.59
C TYR A 392 -8.29 -5.05 6.84
N MET A 393 -9.08 -5.76 7.61
CA MET A 393 -8.61 -6.41 8.82
C MET A 393 -8.21 -7.84 8.50
N GLU A 394 -6.98 -8.01 8.02
CA GLU A 394 -6.43 -9.33 7.74
C GLU A 394 -5.84 -9.98 9.00
N GLY A 395 -5.99 -11.26 9.10
CA GLY A 395 -5.29 -12.17 10.03
C GLY A 395 -5.61 -12.03 11.51
N VAL A 396 -5.61 -10.83 12.02
CA VAL A 396 -5.71 -10.57 13.47
C VAL A 396 -7.12 -10.80 14.01
N MET A 397 -8.13 -10.78 13.17
CA MET A 397 -9.52 -10.62 13.59
C MET A 397 -10.39 -11.88 13.50
N HIS A 398 -9.85 -12.99 13.03
CA HIS A 398 -10.67 -14.19 12.81
C HIS A 398 -11.07 -14.95 14.08
N THR A 399 -10.62 -14.52 15.24
CA THR A 399 -10.98 -15.15 16.53
C THR A 399 -11.88 -14.29 17.41
N GLY A 400 -12.23 -13.09 17.09
CA GLY A 400 -12.96 -12.24 18.03
C GLY A 400 -14.12 -11.46 17.49
N GLN A 401 -14.23 -11.32 16.18
CA GLN A 401 -15.18 -10.38 15.59
C GLN A 401 -16.02 -10.91 14.43
N ARG A 402 -15.83 -12.14 14.01
CA ARG A 402 -16.63 -12.77 12.94
C ARG A 402 -18.12 -12.95 13.28
N ASN A 403 -18.52 -12.61 14.47
CA ASN A 403 -19.90 -12.57 14.91
C ASN A 403 -20.46 -11.15 15.02
N GLN A 404 -19.83 -10.16 14.39
CA GLN A 404 -20.19 -8.75 14.54
C GLN A 404 -20.14 -8.05 13.18
N VAL A 405 -21.13 -8.25 12.33
CA VAL A 405 -21.16 -7.72 10.97
C VAL A 405 -22.34 -6.77 10.77
N ARG A 406 -22.11 -5.64 10.14
CA ARG A 406 -23.16 -4.72 9.66
C ARG A 406 -22.89 -4.23 8.26
N VAL A 407 -23.95 -3.87 7.56
CA VAL A 407 -23.89 -3.26 6.22
C VAL A 407 -24.66 -1.94 6.24
N ARG A 408 -24.12 -0.94 5.59
CA ARG A 408 -24.77 0.34 5.34
C ARG A 408 -24.65 0.71 3.86
N VAL A 409 -25.71 1.25 3.28
CA VAL A 409 -25.78 1.69 1.88
C VAL A 409 -26.02 3.18 1.85
N SER A 410 -25.37 3.93 0.96
CA SER A 410 -25.64 5.36 0.79
C SER A 410 -27.06 5.62 0.27
N ASN A 411 -27.60 6.81 0.53
CA ASN A 411 -28.90 7.21 0.00
C ASN A 411 -28.93 7.16 -1.54
N ASP A 412 -27.85 7.58 -2.18
CA ASP A 412 -27.72 7.56 -3.65
C ASP A 412 -27.72 6.15 -4.20
N ALA A 413 -26.95 5.25 -3.59
CA ALA A 413 -26.90 3.85 -4.01
C ALA A 413 -28.25 3.15 -3.77
N PHE A 414 -28.90 3.43 -2.63
CA PHE A 414 -30.23 2.91 -2.34
C PHE A 414 -31.27 3.41 -3.37
N ALA A 415 -31.22 4.70 -3.74
CA ALA A 415 -32.10 5.27 -4.76
C ALA A 415 -31.86 4.65 -6.16
N LYS A 416 -30.63 4.25 -6.47
CA LYS A 416 -30.28 3.50 -7.69
C LYS A 416 -30.71 2.02 -7.64
N GLY A 417 -31.26 1.56 -6.52
CA GLY A 417 -31.77 0.21 -6.35
C GLY A 417 -30.80 -0.78 -5.70
N LEU A 418 -29.70 -0.32 -5.10
CA LEU A 418 -28.80 -1.19 -4.34
C LEU A 418 -29.52 -1.77 -3.12
N ARG A 419 -29.42 -3.07 -2.91
CA ARG A 419 -30.10 -3.85 -1.86
C ARG A 419 -29.17 -4.93 -1.33
N LEU A 420 -29.55 -5.63 -0.25
CA LEU A 420 -28.76 -6.71 0.36
C LEU A 420 -28.42 -7.84 -0.63
N LYS A 421 -29.35 -8.18 -1.52
CA LYS A 421 -29.04 -9.20 -2.54
C LYS A 421 -27.78 -8.87 -3.35
N HIS A 422 -27.52 -7.59 -3.61
CA HIS A 422 -26.33 -7.17 -4.35
C HIS A 422 -25.05 -7.31 -3.52
N PHE A 423 -25.16 -7.24 -2.20
CA PHE A 423 -24.05 -7.62 -1.32
C PHE A 423 -23.73 -9.11 -1.43
N GLY A 424 -24.77 -9.96 -1.48
CA GLY A 424 -24.60 -11.38 -1.75
C GLY A 424 -23.96 -11.66 -3.12
N GLU A 425 -24.36 -10.91 -4.17
CA GLU A 425 -23.74 -11.01 -5.52
C GLU A 425 -22.23 -10.67 -5.46
N VAL A 426 -21.88 -9.62 -4.75
CA VAL A 426 -20.48 -9.23 -4.61
C VAL A 426 -19.68 -10.33 -3.91
N LEU A 427 -20.18 -10.83 -2.77
CA LEU A 427 -19.50 -11.92 -2.04
C LEU A 427 -19.34 -13.16 -2.91
N TYR A 428 -20.38 -13.57 -3.61
CA TYR A 428 -20.32 -14.70 -4.55
C TYR A 428 -19.18 -14.53 -5.57
N HIS A 429 -19.19 -13.39 -6.27
CA HIS A 429 -18.20 -13.15 -7.32
C HIS A 429 -16.78 -13.00 -6.78
N MET A 430 -16.60 -12.42 -5.61
CA MET A 430 -15.29 -12.31 -4.98
C MET A 430 -14.74 -13.68 -4.60
N ILE A 431 -15.56 -14.55 -4.02
CA ILE A 431 -15.16 -15.91 -3.66
C ILE A 431 -14.81 -16.72 -4.90
N MET A 432 -15.65 -16.68 -5.92
CA MET A 432 -15.43 -17.42 -7.16
C MET A 432 -14.20 -16.93 -7.94
N ASP A 433 -13.85 -15.66 -7.84
CA ASP A 433 -12.65 -15.10 -8.49
C ASP A 433 -11.36 -15.36 -7.70
N GLU A 434 -11.41 -15.23 -6.37
CA GLU A 434 -10.22 -15.41 -5.53
C GLU A 434 -9.86 -16.90 -5.38
N PHE A 435 -10.86 -17.76 -5.33
CA PHE A 435 -10.68 -19.19 -5.05
C PHE A 435 -11.07 -20.08 -6.24
N ASP A 436 -10.94 -19.60 -7.48
CA ASP A 436 -11.30 -20.32 -8.71
C ASP A 436 -10.60 -21.67 -8.86
N ALA A 437 -9.44 -21.84 -8.24
CA ALA A 437 -8.69 -23.10 -8.24
C ALA A 437 -9.31 -24.19 -7.35
N VAL A 438 -10.20 -23.82 -6.41
CA VAL A 438 -10.70 -24.73 -5.38
C VAL A 438 -12.22 -24.71 -5.19
N VAL A 439 -12.88 -23.58 -5.45
CA VAL A 439 -14.33 -23.43 -5.30
C VAL A 439 -15.01 -23.59 -6.65
N ASP A 440 -15.80 -24.62 -6.78
CA ASP A 440 -16.59 -24.89 -8.00
C ASP A 440 -18.03 -24.38 -7.90
N LYS A 441 -18.57 -24.27 -6.67
CA LYS A 441 -19.91 -23.77 -6.37
C LYS A 441 -19.92 -22.96 -5.09
N CYS A 442 -20.74 -21.92 -5.08
CA CYS A 442 -20.94 -21.09 -3.90
C CYS A 442 -22.40 -20.64 -3.80
N GLN A 443 -22.97 -20.70 -2.61
CA GLN A 443 -24.25 -20.05 -2.28
C GLN A 443 -24.11 -19.16 -1.07
N VAL A 444 -24.87 -18.05 -1.04
CA VAL A 444 -24.81 -17.04 0.00
C VAL A 444 -26.20 -16.86 0.61
N THR A 445 -26.28 -16.97 1.94
CA THR A 445 -27.49 -16.66 2.69
C THR A 445 -27.22 -15.49 3.62
N LEU A 446 -28.01 -14.44 3.49
CA LEU A 446 -27.99 -13.26 4.35
C LEU A 446 -29.20 -13.31 5.28
N ILE A 447 -28.96 -13.26 6.60
CA ILE A 447 -30.01 -13.44 7.62
C ILE A 447 -30.18 -12.12 8.35
N THR A 448 -31.31 -11.47 8.17
CA THR A 448 -31.70 -10.21 8.80
C THR A 448 -32.83 -10.36 9.81
N ASP A 449 -33.57 -11.48 9.75
CA ASP A 449 -34.55 -11.84 10.78
C ASP A 449 -33.84 -12.12 12.11
N GLU A 450 -34.20 -11.38 13.16
CA GLU A 450 -33.47 -11.41 14.44
C GLU A 450 -33.51 -12.80 15.09
N ALA A 451 -34.64 -13.47 15.09
CA ALA A 451 -34.78 -14.80 15.70
C ALA A 451 -33.99 -15.87 14.90
N ALA A 452 -34.04 -15.80 13.56
CA ALA A 452 -33.27 -16.68 12.73
C ALA A 452 -31.76 -16.41 12.86
N ALA A 453 -31.35 -15.14 12.99
CA ALA A 453 -29.94 -14.75 13.19
C ALA A 453 -29.41 -15.23 14.56
N GLU A 454 -30.18 -15.08 15.64
CA GLU A 454 -29.82 -15.64 16.97
C GLU A 454 -29.64 -17.14 16.91
N LYS A 455 -30.63 -17.82 16.33
CA LYS A 455 -30.58 -19.29 16.20
C LYS A 455 -29.39 -19.72 15.36
N PHE A 456 -29.13 -19.08 14.23
CA PHE A 456 -27.98 -19.39 13.37
C PHE A 456 -26.66 -19.16 14.10
N ARG A 457 -26.51 -18.00 14.77
CA ARG A 457 -25.31 -17.70 15.56
C ARG A 457 -25.04 -18.75 16.62
N ASP A 458 -26.04 -19.03 17.47
CA ASP A 458 -25.86 -19.85 18.67
C ASP A 458 -25.80 -21.37 18.37
N GLU A 459 -26.60 -21.85 17.42
CA GLU A 459 -26.68 -23.28 17.12
C GLU A 459 -25.75 -23.74 15.99
N VAL A 460 -25.30 -22.82 15.11
CA VAL A 460 -24.48 -23.17 13.95
C VAL A 460 -23.12 -22.50 13.97
N ALA A 461 -23.07 -21.15 14.05
CA ALA A 461 -21.81 -20.43 13.89
C ALA A 461 -20.89 -20.59 15.11
N MET A 462 -21.40 -20.31 16.32
CA MET A 462 -20.58 -20.37 17.55
C MET A 462 -19.98 -21.75 17.81
N PRO A 463 -20.70 -22.88 17.65
CA PRO A 463 -20.08 -24.20 17.79
C PRO A 463 -18.92 -24.43 16.81
N ARG A 464 -19.05 -23.96 15.56
CA ARG A 464 -17.99 -24.08 14.55
C ARG A 464 -16.80 -23.18 14.87
N TYR A 465 -17.05 -21.96 15.36
CA TYR A 465 -15.96 -21.09 15.81
C TYR A 465 -15.18 -21.71 16.94
N ASN A 466 -15.87 -22.24 17.97
CA ASN A 466 -15.21 -22.86 19.10
C ASN A 466 -14.40 -24.09 18.68
N GLU A 467 -14.94 -24.96 17.82
CA GLU A 467 -14.21 -26.12 17.28
C GLU A 467 -12.91 -25.70 16.56
N ARG A 468 -12.97 -24.65 15.74
CA ARG A 468 -11.81 -24.14 15.00
C ARG A 468 -10.80 -23.46 15.92
N ASP A 469 -11.29 -22.65 16.86
CA ASP A 469 -10.44 -21.94 17.80
C ASP A 469 -9.73 -22.92 18.77
N ASP A 470 -10.44 -23.91 19.27
CA ASP A 470 -9.86 -24.97 20.10
C ASP A 470 -8.78 -25.75 19.35
N ARG A 471 -9.02 -26.04 18.06
CA ARG A 471 -8.02 -26.67 17.22
C ARG A 471 -6.79 -25.79 17.02
N LEU A 472 -6.96 -24.50 16.71
CA LEU A 472 -5.85 -23.55 16.54
C LEU A 472 -5.08 -23.34 17.85
N LEU A 473 -5.77 -23.15 18.98
CA LEU A 473 -5.16 -22.96 20.29
C LEU A 473 -4.43 -24.22 20.79
N SER A 474 -4.83 -25.40 20.33
CA SER A 474 -4.15 -26.65 20.66
C SER A 474 -2.87 -26.88 19.84
N MET A 475 -2.67 -26.11 18.79
CA MET A 475 -1.48 -26.20 17.94
C MET A 475 -0.38 -25.29 18.47
N THR A 476 0.75 -25.89 18.82
CA THR A 476 1.96 -25.17 19.20
C THR A 476 3.08 -25.43 18.19
N ASP A 477 4.11 -24.63 18.26
CA ASP A 477 5.29 -24.82 17.42
C ASP A 477 5.94 -26.20 17.65
N GLU A 478 5.81 -26.77 18.87
CA GLU A 478 6.29 -28.11 19.18
C GLU A 478 5.39 -29.22 18.61
N SER A 479 4.10 -28.94 18.41
CA SER A 479 3.12 -29.93 17.95
C SER A 479 3.24 -30.28 16.46
N VAL A 480 4.03 -29.53 15.69
CA VAL A 480 4.21 -29.71 14.26
C VAL A 480 5.64 -30.11 13.90
N ASP A 481 5.80 -30.87 12.82
CA ASP A 481 7.09 -31.31 12.29
C ASP A 481 7.72 -30.29 11.32
N ARG A 482 6.93 -29.29 10.88
CA ARG A 482 7.35 -28.30 9.89
C ARG A 482 6.70 -26.95 10.11
N PHE A 483 7.41 -25.94 9.67
CA PHE A 483 6.92 -24.56 9.45
C PHE A 483 6.71 -24.33 7.96
N TYR A 484 6.31 -23.12 7.58
CA TYR A 484 6.17 -22.73 6.17
C TYR A 484 6.81 -21.37 5.92
N THR A 485 7.36 -21.18 4.71
CA THR A 485 7.67 -19.83 4.22
C THR A 485 6.40 -19.13 3.77
N CYS A 486 6.45 -17.79 3.67
CA CYS A 486 5.54 -17.01 2.86
C CYS A 486 6.35 -15.93 2.12
N ILE A 487 6.34 -15.98 0.78
CA ILE A 487 7.05 -15.03 -0.09
C ILE A 487 6.10 -14.22 -0.98
N LEU A 488 4.81 -14.14 -0.65
CA LEU A 488 3.82 -13.39 -1.43
C LEU A 488 4.22 -11.93 -1.65
N CYS A 489 4.87 -11.31 -0.64
CA CYS A 489 5.30 -9.92 -0.72
C CYS A 489 6.50 -9.68 -1.65
N GLN A 490 7.16 -10.71 -2.19
CA GLN A 490 8.36 -10.54 -3.03
C GLN A 490 8.10 -9.84 -4.37
N SER A 491 6.84 -9.73 -4.79
CA SER A 491 6.48 -8.87 -5.93
C SER A 491 6.90 -7.42 -5.73
N PHE A 492 6.83 -6.94 -4.49
CA PHE A 492 7.15 -5.57 -4.08
C PHE A 492 8.41 -5.49 -3.20
N ALA A 493 8.57 -6.41 -2.27
CA ALA A 493 9.70 -6.50 -1.34
C ALA A 493 10.55 -7.74 -1.66
N PRO A 494 11.49 -7.68 -2.62
CA PRO A 494 12.16 -8.84 -3.21
C PRO A 494 12.98 -9.68 -2.23
N ALA A 495 13.43 -9.10 -1.13
CA ALA A 495 14.16 -9.80 -0.07
C ALA A 495 13.27 -10.26 1.09
N HIS A 496 11.96 -10.11 0.98
CA HIS A 496 11.04 -10.47 2.07
C HIS A 496 10.67 -11.95 2.05
N CYS A 497 10.79 -12.61 3.20
CA CYS A 497 10.27 -13.95 3.44
C CYS A 497 9.85 -14.07 4.90
N CYS A 498 8.61 -14.45 5.17
CA CYS A 498 8.15 -14.79 6.51
C CYS A 498 8.36 -16.28 6.78
N VAL A 499 8.66 -16.64 8.03
CA VAL A 499 8.48 -17.97 8.56
C VAL A 499 7.17 -18.00 9.33
N VAL A 500 6.25 -18.82 8.88
CA VAL A 500 4.91 -18.97 9.45
C VAL A 500 4.86 -20.24 10.27
N THR A 501 4.53 -20.11 11.53
CA THR A 501 4.42 -21.22 12.48
C THR A 501 3.01 -21.26 13.09
N PRO A 502 2.60 -22.32 13.79
CA PRO A 502 1.32 -22.33 14.48
C PRO A 502 1.08 -21.13 15.39
N GLU A 503 2.14 -20.64 16.04
CA GLU A 503 2.07 -19.53 17.00
C GLU A 503 2.44 -18.17 16.39
N ARG A 504 2.84 -18.13 15.09
CA ARG A 504 3.27 -16.91 14.40
C ARG A 504 2.68 -16.79 13.02
N LEU A 505 1.92 -15.74 12.84
CA LEU A 505 1.40 -15.34 11.53
C LEU A 505 2.51 -14.79 10.64
N GLY A 506 2.26 -14.71 9.34
CA GLY A 506 3.01 -13.82 8.47
C GLY A 506 2.98 -12.39 9.00
N LEU A 507 3.99 -11.59 8.69
CA LEU A 507 4.13 -10.22 9.21
C LEU A 507 2.93 -9.31 8.90
N CYS A 508 2.25 -9.55 7.78
CA CYS A 508 1.01 -8.85 7.40
C CYS A 508 -0.19 -9.24 8.29
N GLY A 509 -0.08 -10.28 9.11
CA GLY A 509 -1.19 -10.84 9.89
C GLY A 509 -2.20 -11.66 9.09
N ALA A 510 -2.02 -11.78 7.77
CA ALA A 510 -3.01 -12.40 6.88
C ALA A 510 -2.77 -13.90 6.62
N VAL A 511 -1.57 -14.40 6.86
CA VAL A 511 -1.19 -15.79 6.56
C VAL A 511 -0.90 -16.54 7.85
N SER A 512 -1.75 -17.47 8.22
CA SER A 512 -1.51 -18.41 9.33
C SER A 512 -0.81 -19.67 8.84
N TRP A 513 -0.40 -20.52 9.79
CA TRP A 513 0.19 -21.83 9.46
C TRP A 513 -0.77 -22.73 8.64
N LEU A 514 -2.07 -22.68 8.96
CA LEU A 514 -3.08 -23.43 8.20
C LEU A 514 -3.23 -22.90 6.77
N ASP A 515 -3.15 -21.58 6.57
CA ASP A 515 -3.18 -20.99 5.23
C ASP A 515 -1.97 -21.38 4.42
N ALA A 516 -0.80 -21.29 5.02
CA ALA A 516 0.45 -21.68 4.37
C ALA A 516 0.44 -23.17 4.00
N LYS A 517 -0.07 -24.02 4.90
CA LYS A 517 -0.27 -25.46 4.65
C LYS A 517 -1.21 -25.69 3.48
N ALA A 518 -2.40 -25.08 3.52
CA ALA A 518 -3.40 -25.22 2.47
C ALA A 518 -2.87 -24.70 1.12
N THR A 519 -2.21 -23.54 1.11
CA THR A 519 -1.58 -22.98 -0.09
C THR A 519 -0.53 -23.92 -0.68
N ASN A 520 0.31 -24.53 0.16
CA ASN A 520 1.32 -25.50 -0.30
C ASN A 520 0.70 -26.77 -0.87
N GLU A 521 -0.36 -27.30 -0.25
CA GLU A 521 -1.05 -28.48 -0.72
C GLU A 521 -1.70 -28.29 -2.10
N LEU A 522 -2.22 -27.08 -2.35
CA LEU A 522 -2.79 -26.71 -3.66
C LEU A 522 -1.73 -26.41 -4.70
N ASN A 523 -0.69 -25.72 -4.32
CA ASN A 523 0.41 -25.33 -5.19
C ASN A 523 1.76 -25.63 -4.52
N PRO A 524 2.28 -26.85 -4.64
CA PRO A 524 3.56 -27.24 -4.04
C PRO A 524 4.77 -26.45 -4.52
N GLN A 525 4.65 -25.73 -5.62
CA GLN A 525 5.68 -24.81 -6.14
C GLN A 525 5.34 -23.34 -5.86
N GLY A 526 4.33 -23.11 -5.04
CA GLY A 526 3.80 -21.77 -4.71
C GLY A 526 4.65 -21.05 -3.65
N PRO A 527 4.10 -19.93 -3.15
CA PRO A 527 4.84 -19.04 -2.24
C PRO A 527 5.05 -19.59 -0.83
N CYS A 528 4.32 -20.65 -0.45
CA CYS A 528 4.42 -21.26 0.86
C CYS A 528 5.12 -22.62 0.76
N GLN A 529 6.42 -22.66 1.09
CA GLN A 529 7.22 -23.88 1.06
C GLN A 529 7.38 -24.47 2.46
N PRO A 530 7.31 -25.81 2.64
CA PRO A 530 7.51 -26.43 3.94
C PRO A 530 8.97 -26.33 4.39
N ILE A 531 9.17 -26.07 5.68
CA ILE A 531 10.46 -26.05 6.35
C ILE A 531 10.42 -27.11 7.44
N PHE A 532 11.02 -28.26 7.22
CA PHE A 532 11.11 -29.29 8.25
C PHE A 532 12.02 -28.82 9.39
N LYS A 533 11.64 -29.09 10.63
CA LYS A 533 12.37 -28.65 11.83
C LYS A 533 13.61 -29.54 12.04
N GLU A 534 14.69 -29.19 11.37
CA GLU A 534 15.95 -29.92 11.42
C GLU A 534 17.09 -29.01 11.90
N GLY A 535 18.08 -29.60 12.56
CA GLY A 535 19.28 -28.88 13.00
C GLY A 535 18.98 -27.79 14.03
N CYS A 536 18.31 -28.15 15.15
CA CYS A 536 18.06 -27.19 16.23
C CYS A 536 19.39 -26.69 16.81
N LEU A 537 19.67 -25.39 16.62
CA LEU A 537 20.86 -24.71 17.12
C LEU A 537 20.65 -24.14 18.53
N ASP A 538 19.47 -23.58 18.78
CA ASP A 538 19.05 -23.07 20.09
C ASP A 538 17.53 -23.17 20.21
N GLU A 539 17.07 -24.09 21.03
CA GLU A 539 15.65 -24.35 21.26
C GLU A 539 14.95 -23.16 21.93
N ARG A 540 15.66 -22.45 22.80
CA ARG A 540 15.10 -21.32 23.57
C ARG A 540 14.80 -20.12 22.67
N THR A 541 15.63 -19.84 21.70
CA THR A 541 15.46 -18.73 20.76
C THR A 541 14.77 -19.16 19.47
N GLY A 542 14.53 -20.46 19.28
CA GLY A 542 13.90 -21.00 18.09
C GLY A 542 14.80 -20.87 16.84
N ARG A 543 16.08 -21.19 17.00
CA ARG A 543 17.05 -21.13 15.90
C ARG A 543 17.27 -22.52 15.32
N TYR A 544 17.00 -22.67 14.02
CA TYR A 544 17.13 -23.92 13.28
C TYR A 544 18.00 -23.74 12.02
N GLU A 545 18.87 -24.70 11.73
CA GLU A 545 19.67 -24.69 10.51
C GLU A 545 18.80 -24.70 9.25
N SER A 546 17.75 -25.52 9.25
CA SER A 546 16.80 -25.64 8.14
C SER A 546 16.04 -24.33 7.87
N VAL A 547 15.66 -23.60 8.94
CA VAL A 547 15.01 -22.29 8.81
C VAL A 547 15.97 -21.27 8.23
N ASN A 548 17.19 -21.18 8.77
CA ASN A 548 18.21 -20.25 8.30
C ASN A 548 18.54 -20.50 6.83
N LYS A 549 18.75 -21.74 6.43
CA LYS A 549 19.01 -22.12 5.04
C LYS A 549 17.88 -21.71 4.11
N MET A 550 16.64 -22.02 4.47
CA MET A 550 15.47 -21.69 3.66
C MET A 550 15.30 -20.15 3.53
N ILE A 551 15.49 -19.40 4.62
CA ILE A 551 15.41 -17.94 4.60
C ILE A 551 16.54 -17.36 3.75
N GLN A 552 17.77 -17.84 3.87
CA GLN A 552 18.88 -17.37 3.05
C GLN A 552 18.62 -17.59 1.56
N GLU A 553 18.10 -18.76 1.19
CA GLU A 553 17.70 -19.06 -0.20
C GLU A 553 16.54 -18.16 -0.65
N ALA A 554 15.48 -18.05 0.13
CA ALA A 554 14.27 -17.29 -0.22
C ALA A 554 14.50 -15.77 -0.26
N THR A 555 15.46 -15.25 0.49
CA THR A 555 15.82 -13.82 0.51
C THR A 555 17.00 -13.48 -0.40
N HIS A 556 17.48 -14.44 -1.18
CA HIS A 556 18.67 -14.31 -2.05
C HIS A 556 19.91 -13.84 -1.28
N GLY A 557 20.08 -14.33 -0.07
CA GLY A 557 21.21 -14.03 0.80
C GLY A 557 21.11 -12.74 1.60
N ALA A 558 19.98 -12.04 1.53
CA ALA A 558 19.79 -10.80 2.30
C ALA A 558 19.67 -11.02 3.81
N VAL A 559 19.19 -12.19 4.22
CA VAL A 559 19.10 -12.60 5.62
C VAL A 559 19.71 -13.99 5.79
N GLU A 560 20.65 -14.11 6.72
CA GLU A 560 21.35 -15.36 6.98
C GLU A 560 20.76 -16.13 8.17
N ASN A 561 20.29 -15.44 9.16
CA ASN A 561 19.80 -16.04 10.41
C ASN A 561 18.46 -15.45 10.83
N VAL A 562 17.60 -16.29 11.38
CA VAL A 562 16.33 -15.93 11.97
C VAL A 562 16.18 -16.64 13.32
N THR A 563 15.69 -15.92 14.33
CA THR A 563 15.30 -16.50 15.61
C THR A 563 13.79 -16.35 15.79
N LEU A 564 13.08 -17.47 15.91
CA LEU A 564 11.60 -17.46 15.93
C LEU A 564 11.01 -16.95 17.26
N TYR A 565 11.78 -17.04 18.36
CA TYR A 565 11.29 -16.77 19.71
C TYR A 565 11.98 -15.59 20.39
N SER A 566 12.90 -14.93 19.71
CA SER A 566 13.63 -13.79 20.25
C SER A 566 13.81 -12.70 19.18
N ILE A 567 13.53 -11.46 19.56
CA ILE A 567 13.80 -10.27 18.72
C ILE A 567 15.14 -9.63 19.08
N LEU A 568 15.86 -10.17 20.06
CA LEU A 568 17.05 -9.52 20.63
C LEU A 568 18.35 -9.89 19.93
N GLU A 569 18.37 -10.98 19.16
CA GLU A 569 19.57 -11.47 18.47
C GLU A 569 19.47 -11.29 16.95
N ASP A 570 18.52 -11.98 16.35
CA ASP A 570 18.27 -11.94 14.91
C ASP A 570 16.81 -11.55 14.63
N PRO A 571 16.47 -11.06 13.44
CA PRO A 571 15.08 -10.76 13.12
C PRO A 571 14.21 -12.00 13.17
N MET A 572 12.96 -11.86 13.58
CA MET A 572 11.96 -12.94 13.56
C MET A 572 11.46 -13.25 12.15
N THR A 573 11.62 -12.31 11.24
CA THR A 573 11.31 -12.44 9.81
C THR A 573 12.42 -11.78 9.00
N SER A 574 12.50 -12.08 7.72
CA SER A 574 13.55 -11.57 6.84
C SER A 574 13.57 -10.06 6.64
N CYS A 575 12.45 -9.37 6.80
CA CYS A 575 12.41 -7.94 6.45
C CYS A 575 12.93 -7.03 7.57
N GLY A 576 13.18 -7.54 8.78
CA GLY A 576 13.54 -6.70 9.92
C GLY A 576 12.54 -5.57 10.23
N CYS A 577 11.34 -5.63 9.64
CA CYS A 577 10.28 -4.66 9.80
C CYS A 577 9.59 -4.86 11.15
N PHE A 578 10.31 -4.61 12.23
CA PHE A 578 9.68 -4.53 13.53
C PHE A 578 8.89 -3.24 13.62
N GLU A 579 7.63 -3.34 13.92
CA GLU A 579 6.81 -2.18 14.24
C GLU A 579 7.16 -1.61 15.61
N CYS A 580 7.89 -2.35 16.43
CA CYS A 580 8.30 -1.92 17.74
C CYS A 580 9.78 -2.21 18.01
N ILE A 581 10.35 -1.44 18.94
CA ILE A 581 11.65 -1.63 19.55
C ILE A 581 11.42 -1.97 21.01
N CYS A 582 12.00 -3.07 21.46
CA CYS A 582 11.95 -3.48 22.87
C CYS A 582 13.28 -3.19 23.56
N GLY A 583 13.24 -2.38 24.63
CA GLY A 583 14.37 -2.13 25.50
C GLY A 583 14.16 -2.80 26.85
N ILE A 584 15.21 -3.41 27.40
CA ILE A 584 15.17 -3.96 28.78
C ILE A 584 15.57 -2.85 29.75
N GLU A 585 14.74 -2.62 30.77
CA GLU A 585 15.01 -1.71 31.86
C GLU A 585 15.39 -2.51 33.14
N PRO A 586 16.69 -2.71 33.38
CA PRO A 586 17.13 -3.59 34.47
C PRO A 586 16.86 -3.05 35.87
N VAL A 587 16.71 -1.72 36.00
CA VAL A 587 16.49 -1.08 37.32
C VAL A 587 15.08 -1.38 37.84
N SER A 588 14.07 -1.29 36.97
CA SER A 588 12.68 -1.61 37.28
C SER A 588 12.32 -3.09 37.08
N ASN A 589 13.27 -3.90 36.59
CA ASN A 589 13.04 -5.27 36.11
C ASN A 589 11.87 -5.37 35.13
N GLY A 590 11.79 -4.37 34.25
CA GLY A 590 10.76 -4.23 33.25
C GLY A 590 11.33 -4.17 31.83
N PHE A 591 10.46 -3.97 30.87
CA PHE A 591 10.84 -3.68 29.51
C PHE A 591 9.99 -2.54 28.94
N ILE A 592 10.59 -1.77 28.06
CA ILE A 592 9.94 -0.69 27.34
C ILE A 592 9.69 -1.16 25.91
N VAL A 593 8.47 -0.97 25.42
CA VAL A 593 8.11 -1.22 24.02
C VAL A 593 7.74 0.11 23.41
N VAL A 594 8.43 0.51 22.37
CA VAL A 594 8.16 1.73 21.62
C VAL A 594 7.94 1.40 20.16
N ASN A 595 7.11 2.20 19.48
CA ASN A 595 7.00 2.11 18.04
C ASN A 595 8.38 2.37 17.41
N ARG A 596 8.72 1.66 16.33
CA ARG A 596 9.99 1.82 15.62
C ARG A 596 10.27 3.26 15.19
N GLU A 597 9.22 4.03 14.91
CA GLU A 597 9.29 5.42 14.48
C GLU A 597 9.30 6.41 15.65
N TYR A 598 9.29 5.91 16.89
CA TYR A 598 9.33 6.76 18.06
C TYR A 598 10.63 7.56 18.10
N LYS A 599 10.49 8.87 18.05
CA LYS A 599 11.63 9.83 17.98
C LYS A 599 12.09 10.32 19.36
N GLY A 600 11.49 9.82 20.44
CA GLY A 600 11.90 10.16 21.79
C GLY A 600 13.32 9.68 22.08
N MET A 601 14.02 10.45 22.90
CA MET A 601 15.38 10.15 23.30
C MET A 601 15.38 9.19 24.50
N THR A 602 16.32 8.28 24.52
CA THR A 602 16.66 7.52 25.71
C THR A 602 17.32 8.42 26.74
N PRO A 603 17.37 8.04 28.03
CA PRO A 603 18.07 8.81 29.05
C PRO A 603 19.55 9.10 28.75
N VAL A 604 20.16 8.33 27.87
CA VAL A 604 21.56 8.53 27.44
C VAL A 604 21.70 9.40 26.18
N GLY A 605 20.60 9.97 25.70
CA GLY A 605 20.61 10.92 24.58
C GLY A 605 20.66 10.29 23.18
N MET A 606 20.37 9.02 23.06
CA MET A 606 20.26 8.32 21.78
C MET A 606 18.79 8.11 21.42
N THR A 607 18.46 7.98 20.15
CA THR A 607 17.11 7.51 19.77
C THR A 607 16.94 6.03 20.10
N PHE A 608 15.70 5.56 20.23
CA PHE A 608 15.46 4.13 20.45
C PHE A 608 15.82 3.26 19.24
N GLY A 609 15.98 3.85 18.06
CA GLY A 609 16.44 3.16 16.86
C GLY A 609 17.96 2.96 16.77
N GLU A 610 18.72 3.79 17.47
CA GLU A 610 20.18 3.68 17.63
C GLU A 610 20.55 2.72 18.76
#